data_6d77e2b94136509bf4b1612ff76dd60f
#
_entry.id   6d77e2b94136509bf4b1612ff76dd60f
#
_cell.length_a   1.000
_cell.length_b   1.000
_cell.length_c   1.000
_cell.angle_alpha   90.00
_cell.angle_beta   90.00
_cell.angle_gamma   90.00
#
_symmetry.space_group_name_H-M   'P 1'
#
loop_
_entity.id
_entity.type
_entity.pdbx_description
1 polymer ?
#
loop_
_entity_poly.entity_id
_entity_poly.type
_entity_poly.pdbx_seq_one_letter_code
_entity_poly.pdbx_strand_id
1 'polypeptide(L)'
;MPKSFSPIPMPKRSGEPDPEDNDEDDDEDGMMKSVEYICGLIDKEVEAGVPIERIVVGGFSQGCAISLLVGLVSRYSGKLGGVVGLSGYLPLGEKVGKMMEERKEREKNTAQTKWFLAHGARDQLVPKREFMRYQDKIEGWEGERVEVKLYEGMGHATVGAEVRDLYGWLEKTLPEIQA
;
A
#
# COMPACT_ATOMS: atom_id res chain seq x y z
N MET A 1 -19.30 -20.53 6.48
CA MET A 1 -19.15 -19.89 5.17
C MET A 1 -18.76 -18.43 5.41
N PRO A 2 -17.64 -17.92 4.93
CA PRO A 2 -17.29 -16.53 5.07
C PRO A 2 -18.30 -15.70 4.29
N LYS A 3 -18.83 -14.65 4.92
CA LYS A 3 -19.74 -13.68 4.30
C LYS A 3 -19.00 -13.00 3.14
N SER A 4 -19.67 -12.85 2.01
CA SER A 4 -19.17 -12.18 0.83
C SER A 4 -18.59 -10.80 1.19
N PHE A 5 -17.37 -10.55 0.77
CA PHE A 5 -16.74 -9.23 0.78
C PHE A 5 -17.67 -8.25 0.06
N SER A 6 -18.16 -7.23 0.74
CA SER A 6 -18.80 -6.12 0.05
C SER A 6 -17.72 -5.36 -0.72
N PRO A 7 -17.89 -5.12 -2.03
CA PRO A 7 -16.90 -4.34 -2.78
C PRO A 7 -16.82 -2.93 -2.18
N ILE A 8 -15.60 -2.48 -1.90
CA ILE A 8 -15.35 -1.09 -1.55
C ILE A 8 -15.85 -0.23 -2.72
N PRO A 9 -16.59 0.87 -2.50
CA PRO A 9 -17.07 1.72 -3.56
C PRO A 9 -15.91 2.18 -4.43
N MET A 10 -15.98 1.89 -5.73
CA MET A 10 -15.01 2.42 -6.69
C MET A 10 -15.24 3.92 -6.87
N PRO A 11 -14.20 4.75 -7.01
CA PRO A 11 -14.36 6.17 -7.25
C PRO A 11 -15.22 6.39 -8.53
N LYS A 12 -16.17 7.30 -8.45
CA LYS A 12 -17.11 7.59 -9.53
C LYS A 12 -16.38 8.09 -10.79
N ARG A 13 -16.86 7.68 -11.97
CA ARG A 13 -16.32 8.08 -13.28
C ARG A 13 -16.25 9.59 -13.41
N SER A 14 -15.11 10.08 -13.89
CA SER A 14 -14.75 11.47 -14.12
C SER A 14 -15.71 12.25 -15.03
N GLY A 15 -16.06 13.45 -14.62
CA GLY A 15 -16.77 14.45 -15.41
C GLY A 15 -17.29 15.63 -14.60
N GLU A 16 -17.34 15.57 -13.29
CA GLU A 16 -17.78 16.66 -12.42
C GLU A 16 -16.61 17.19 -11.57
N PRO A 17 -16.59 18.52 -11.25
CA PRO A 17 -15.56 19.07 -10.39
C PRO A 17 -15.61 18.39 -9.01
N ASP A 18 -14.43 18.06 -8.49
CA ASP A 18 -14.22 17.43 -7.19
C ASP A 18 -15.15 18.02 -6.11
N PRO A 19 -16.07 17.27 -5.55
CA PRO A 19 -16.49 17.55 -4.20
C PRO A 19 -15.27 17.18 -3.33
N GLU A 20 -14.89 18.09 -2.44
CA GLU A 20 -13.89 17.90 -1.41
C GLU A 20 -13.83 16.46 -0.92
N ASP A 21 -12.62 15.89 -0.79
CA ASP A 21 -12.35 14.52 -0.32
C ASP A 21 -13.42 14.06 0.69
N ASN A 22 -14.41 13.34 0.23
CA ASN A 22 -15.37 12.70 1.12
C ASN A 22 -14.75 11.41 1.64
N ASP A 23 -13.78 11.53 2.56
CA ASP A 23 -13.33 10.44 3.44
C ASP A 23 -14.51 9.82 4.23
N GLU A 24 -15.68 10.46 4.19
CA GLU A 24 -16.90 10.02 4.88
C GLU A 24 -17.55 8.78 4.23
N ASP A 25 -17.22 8.47 2.95
CA ASP A 25 -17.77 7.31 2.24
C ASP A 25 -16.87 6.04 2.33
N ASP A 26 -15.67 6.15 2.92
CA ASP A 26 -14.78 5.01 3.11
C ASP A 26 -15.27 4.10 4.25
N ASP A 27 -15.40 2.80 3.98
CA ASP A 27 -15.69 1.77 5.00
C ASP A 27 -14.44 1.54 5.87
N GLU A 28 -14.15 2.50 6.76
CA GLU A 28 -13.00 2.45 7.67
C GLU A 28 -12.99 1.16 8.50
N ASP A 29 -14.14 0.77 9.04
CA ASP A 29 -14.28 -0.44 9.86
C ASP A 29 -13.95 -1.72 9.06
N GLY A 30 -14.42 -1.83 7.83
CA GLY A 30 -14.13 -2.96 6.93
C GLY A 30 -12.67 -3.00 6.50
N MET A 31 -12.10 -1.83 6.22
CA MET A 31 -10.68 -1.71 5.89
C MET A 31 -9.79 -2.11 7.07
N MET A 32 -10.06 -1.60 8.25
CA MET A 32 -9.28 -1.93 9.46
C MET A 32 -9.43 -3.41 9.85
N LYS A 33 -10.58 -4.04 9.64
CA LYS A 33 -10.72 -5.50 9.77
C LYS A 33 -9.87 -6.26 8.78
N SER A 34 -9.76 -5.77 7.54
CA SER A 34 -8.89 -6.36 6.52
C SER A 34 -7.41 -6.21 6.89
N VAL A 35 -7.01 -5.03 7.38
CA VAL A 35 -5.66 -4.79 7.91
C VAL A 35 -5.35 -5.77 9.04
N GLU A 36 -6.24 -5.93 10.00
CA GLU A 36 -6.06 -6.85 11.13
C GLU A 36 -5.98 -8.32 10.68
N TYR A 37 -6.78 -8.71 9.69
CA TYR A 37 -6.70 -10.04 9.09
C TYR A 37 -5.31 -10.30 8.48
N ILE A 38 -4.78 -9.35 7.68
CA ILE A 38 -3.43 -9.45 7.11
C ILE A 38 -2.38 -9.49 8.22
N CYS A 39 -2.51 -8.68 9.26
CA CYS A 39 -1.63 -8.75 10.43
C CYS A 39 -1.64 -10.13 11.08
N GLY A 40 -2.80 -10.78 11.20
CA GLY A 40 -2.89 -12.15 11.70
C GLY A 40 -2.24 -13.21 10.80
N LEU A 41 -2.11 -12.95 9.49
CA LEU A 41 -1.30 -13.79 8.60
C LEU A 41 0.19 -13.55 8.84
N ILE A 42 0.61 -12.30 9.01
CA ILE A 42 2.00 -11.95 9.33
C ILE A 42 2.42 -12.59 10.66
N ASP A 43 1.55 -12.58 11.69
CA ASP A 43 1.81 -13.23 12.97
C ASP A 43 2.19 -14.70 12.79
N LYS A 44 1.44 -15.42 11.96
CA LYS A 44 1.69 -16.85 11.70
C LYS A 44 3.04 -17.10 11.02
N GLU A 45 3.43 -16.23 10.08
CA GLU A 45 4.73 -16.34 9.42
C GLU A 45 5.89 -16.07 10.41
N VAL A 46 5.72 -15.06 11.26
CA VAL A 46 6.70 -14.73 12.30
C VAL A 46 6.80 -15.87 13.33
N GLU A 47 5.66 -16.42 13.77
CA GLU A 47 5.62 -17.60 14.66
C GLU A 47 6.26 -18.84 14.02
N ALA A 48 6.16 -18.99 12.69
CA ALA A 48 6.85 -20.03 11.92
C ALA A 48 8.36 -19.79 11.75
N GLY A 49 8.88 -18.66 12.25
CA GLY A 49 10.31 -18.33 12.24
C GLY A 49 10.76 -17.44 11.08
N VAL A 50 9.83 -16.88 10.30
CA VAL A 50 10.19 -15.91 9.26
C VAL A 50 10.50 -14.55 9.91
N PRO A 51 11.71 -13.99 9.73
CA PRO A 51 12.02 -12.65 10.24
C PRO A 51 11.10 -11.60 9.63
N ILE A 52 10.57 -10.68 10.44
CA ILE A 52 9.61 -9.67 10.00
C ILE A 52 10.15 -8.78 8.89
N GLU A 53 11.45 -8.49 8.91
CA GLU A 53 12.16 -7.73 7.88
C GLU A 53 12.32 -8.48 6.55
N ARG A 54 11.90 -9.74 6.50
CA ARG A 54 11.83 -10.54 5.27
C ARG A 54 10.40 -10.73 4.75
N ILE A 55 9.42 -10.13 5.39
CA ILE A 55 8.03 -10.16 4.96
C ILE A 55 7.74 -8.92 4.11
N VAL A 56 7.22 -9.14 2.91
CA VAL A 56 6.70 -8.09 2.02
C VAL A 56 5.20 -8.26 1.90
N VAL A 57 4.46 -7.18 2.10
CA VAL A 57 3.02 -7.14 1.86
C VAL A 57 2.76 -6.36 0.58
N GLY A 58 1.96 -6.91 -0.31
CA GLY A 58 1.69 -6.26 -1.58
C GLY A 58 0.31 -6.54 -2.13
N GLY A 59 -0.17 -5.63 -2.97
CA GLY A 59 -1.46 -5.79 -3.60
C GLY A 59 -1.67 -4.94 -4.84
N PHE A 60 -2.66 -5.35 -5.63
CA PHE A 60 -3.11 -4.67 -6.84
C PHE A 60 -4.50 -4.08 -6.59
N SER A 61 -4.76 -2.87 -7.12
CA SER A 61 -6.06 -2.20 -7.03
C SER A 61 -6.51 -2.06 -5.56
N GLN A 62 -7.63 -2.63 -5.15
CA GLN A 62 -8.10 -2.66 -3.78
C GLN A 62 -7.10 -3.33 -2.82
N GLY A 63 -6.39 -4.38 -3.27
CA GLY A 63 -5.30 -5.00 -2.49
C GLY A 63 -4.14 -4.04 -2.22
N CYS A 64 -3.85 -3.10 -3.15
CA CYS A 64 -2.90 -2.02 -2.93
C CYS A 64 -3.36 -1.15 -1.74
N ALA A 65 -4.61 -0.70 -1.72
CA ALA A 65 -5.16 0.13 -0.65
C ALA A 65 -4.96 -0.51 0.74
N ILE A 66 -5.27 -1.80 0.88
CA ILE A 66 -5.07 -2.53 2.15
C ILE A 66 -3.57 -2.69 2.47
N SER A 67 -2.72 -3.01 1.47
CA SER A 67 -1.28 -3.16 1.68
C SER A 67 -0.64 -1.84 2.16
N LEU A 68 -1.06 -0.71 1.60
CA LEU A 68 -0.62 0.61 2.06
C LEU A 68 -1.02 0.87 3.51
N LEU A 69 -2.27 0.58 3.90
CA LEU A 69 -2.72 0.71 5.29
C LEU A 69 -1.91 -0.20 6.22
N VAL A 70 -1.67 -1.46 5.84
CA VAL A 70 -0.81 -2.37 6.65
C VAL A 70 0.56 -1.74 6.87
N GLY A 71 1.20 -1.23 5.82
CA GLY A 71 2.51 -0.60 5.91
C GLY A 71 2.54 0.69 6.72
N LEU A 72 1.47 1.49 6.67
CA LEU A 72 1.42 2.82 7.29
C LEU A 72 0.93 2.81 8.73
N VAL A 73 -0.17 2.09 9.03
CA VAL A 73 -0.89 2.27 10.31
C VAL A 73 -1.02 1.01 11.16
N SER A 74 -0.61 -0.17 10.67
CA SER A 74 -0.69 -1.39 11.45
C SER A 74 0.42 -1.48 12.51
N ARG A 75 0.32 -2.49 13.40
CA ARG A 75 1.38 -2.83 14.35
C ARG A 75 2.71 -3.26 13.71
N TYR A 76 2.70 -3.53 12.39
CA TYR A 76 3.88 -3.89 11.60
C TYR A 76 4.46 -2.73 10.80
N SER A 77 3.85 -1.56 10.89
CA SER A 77 4.34 -0.39 10.20
C SER A 77 5.79 -0.07 10.58
N GLY A 78 6.62 0.18 9.59
CA GLY A 78 8.05 0.43 9.74
C GLY A 78 8.91 -0.80 10.04
N LYS A 79 8.32 -1.99 10.21
CA LYS A 79 9.04 -3.23 10.58
C LYS A 79 9.16 -4.23 9.43
N LEU A 80 8.25 -4.17 8.45
CA LEU A 80 8.25 -5.06 7.28
C LEU A 80 9.49 -4.85 6.42
N GLY A 81 9.92 -5.89 5.71
CA GLY A 81 10.92 -5.78 4.65
C GLY A 81 10.47 -4.85 3.54
N GLY A 82 9.19 -4.91 3.17
CA GLY A 82 8.65 -3.99 2.19
C GLY A 82 7.14 -3.98 2.05
N VAL A 83 6.67 -2.94 1.35
CA VAL A 83 5.28 -2.79 0.92
C VAL A 83 5.24 -2.52 -0.58
N VAL A 84 4.33 -3.20 -1.28
CA VAL A 84 4.15 -3.06 -2.72
C VAL A 84 2.73 -2.58 -3.01
N GLY A 85 2.60 -1.45 -3.68
CA GLY A 85 1.33 -0.89 -4.13
C GLY A 85 1.26 -0.81 -5.65
N LEU A 86 0.35 -1.60 -6.28
CA LEU A 86 0.17 -1.65 -7.72
C LEU A 86 -1.22 -1.15 -8.11
N SER A 87 -1.28 -0.13 -8.96
CA SER A 87 -2.50 0.40 -9.59
C SER A 87 -3.66 0.62 -8.62
N GLY A 88 -3.37 1.18 -7.45
CA GLY A 88 -4.35 1.43 -6.40
C GLY A 88 -4.39 2.88 -5.94
N TYR A 89 -4.91 3.07 -4.74
CA TYR A 89 -5.11 4.38 -4.12
C TYR A 89 -4.86 4.25 -2.60
N LEU A 90 -4.66 5.39 -1.94
CA LEU A 90 -4.57 5.44 -0.47
C LEU A 90 -5.95 5.82 0.09
N PRO A 91 -6.63 4.90 0.78
CA PRO A 91 -7.92 5.19 1.41
C PRO A 91 -7.72 6.00 2.70
N LEU A 92 -8.81 6.50 3.28
CA LEU A 92 -8.86 7.24 4.54
C LEU A 92 -8.05 8.54 4.55
N GLY A 93 -7.59 9.00 3.41
CA GLY A 93 -7.03 10.32 3.14
C GLY A 93 -6.21 10.97 4.26
N GLU A 94 -6.78 11.99 4.91
CA GLU A 94 -6.12 12.71 6.00
C GLU A 94 -6.07 11.93 7.33
N LYS A 95 -6.99 10.98 7.55
CA LYS A 95 -7.00 10.17 8.78
C LYS A 95 -5.72 9.34 8.89
N VAL A 96 -5.23 8.80 7.77
CA VAL A 96 -3.95 8.06 7.74
C VAL A 96 -2.79 8.94 8.22
N GLY A 97 -2.74 10.20 7.78
CA GLY A 97 -1.72 11.16 8.25
C GLY A 97 -1.71 11.31 9.76
N LYS A 98 -2.88 11.50 10.36
CA LYS A 98 -3.02 11.61 11.83
C LYS A 98 -2.60 10.31 12.54
N MET A 99 -3.04 9.15 12.04
CA MET A 99 -2.64 7.84 12.58
C MET A 99 -1.11 7.64 12.50
N MET A 100 -0.48 8.09 11.42
CA MET A 100 0.98 8.05 11.25
C MET A 100 1.71 8.95 12.25
N GLU A 101 1.24 10.17 12.46
CA GLU A 101 1.82 11.10 13.42
C GLU A 101 1.74 10.55 14.85
N GLU A 102 0.56 10.11 15.28
CA GLU A 102 0.35 9.47 16.58
C GLU A 102 1.25 8.26 16.81
N ARG A 103 1.48 7.48 15.77
CA ARG A 103 2.38 6.33 15.83
C ARG A 103 3.84 6.74 15.96
N LYS A 104 4.31 7.71 15.15
CA LYS A 104 5.68 8.22 15.20
C LYS A 104 6.03 8.78 16.57
N GLU A 105 5.07 9.39 17.25
CA GLU A 105 5.26 9.89 18.63
C GLU A 105 5.43 8.74 19.63
N ARG A 106 4.72 7.62 19.45
CA ARG A 106 4.79 6.45 20.35
C ARG A 106 6.03 5.59 20.09
N GLU A 107 6.38 5.41 18.82
CA GLU A 107 7.49 4.55 18.39
C GLU A 107 8.67 5.43 17.92
N LYS A 108 9.59 5.74 18.81
CA LYS A 108 10.82 6.52 18.51
C LYS A 108 11.81 5.80 17.60
N ASN A 109 11.39 4.86 16.74
CA ASN A 109 12.37 4.03 16.06
C ASN A 109 12.11 3.75 14.59
N THR A 110 13.13 4.01 13.82
CA THR A 110 13.70 3.44 12.59
C THR A 110 12.71 2.67 11.70
N ALA A 111 11.93 3.41 10.91
CA ALA A 111 11.24 2.82 9.79
C ALA A 111 12.27 2.18 8.83
N GLN A 112 12.23 0.85 8.67
CA GLN A 112 13.09 0.09 7.75
C GLN A 112 12.33 -0.35 6.49
N THR A 113 11.00 -0.27 6.51
CA THR A 113 10.15 -0.71 5.41
C THR A 113 10.49 0.04 4.12
N LYS A 114 10.77 -0.71 3.07
CA LYS A 114 10.94 -0.19 1.71
C LYS A 114 9.63 -0.24 0.96
N TRP A 115 9.45 0.67 0.01
CA TRP A 115 8.19 0.84 -0.71
C TRP A 115 8.42 0.74 -2.22
N PHE A 116 7.58 -0.02 -2.90
CA PHE A 116 7.49 -0.04 -4.35
C PHE A 116 6.09 0.36 -4.76
N LEU A 117 5.96 1.51 -5.40
CA LEU A 117 4.68 2.06 -5.85
C LEU A 117 4.67 2.11 -7.38
N ALA A 118 3.70 1.46 -8.00
CA ALA A 118 3.62 1.39 -9.44
C ALA A 118 2.21 1.64 -9.97
N HIS A 119 2.12 2.31 -11.13
CA HIS A 119 0.83 2.67 -11.71
C HIS A 119 0.87 2.80 -13.24
N GLY A 120 -0.29 2.58 -13.87
CA GLY A 120 -0.48 2.80 -15.29
C GLY A 120 -0.89 4.24 -15.62
N ALA A 121 -0.15 4.91 -16.51
CA ALA A 121 -0.47 6.28 -16.90
C ALA A 121 -1.85 6.42 -17.61
N ARG A 122 -2.40 5.31 -18.13
CA ARG A 122 -3.70 5.24 -18.80
C ARG A 122 -4.76 4.47 -18.00
N ASP A 123 -4.53 4.31 -16.69
CA ASP A 123 -5.51 3.67 -15.82
C ASP A 123 -6.79 4.53 -15.76
N GLN A 124 -7.93 3.94 -16.19
CA GLN A 124 -9.23 4.59 -16.21
C GLN A 124 -10.11 4.20 -15.01
N LEU A 125 -9.73 3.16 -14.26
CA LEU A 125 -10.46 2.73 -13.08
C LEU A 125 -9.95 3.46 -11.83
N VAL A 126 -8.63 3.53 -11.66
CA VAL A 126 -7.98 4.37 -10.65
C VAL A 126 -7.20 5.43 -11.41
N PRO A 127 -7.69 6.67 -11.49
CA PRO A 127 -7.04 7.72 -12.26
C PRO A 127 -5.62 8.03 -11.77
N LYS A 128 -4.70 8.32 -12.70
CA LYS A 128 -3.31 8.70 -12.40
C LYS A 128 -3.19 9.77 -11.31
N ARG A 129 -4.14 10.72 -11.25
CA ARG A 129 -4.13 11.78 -10.23
C ARG A 129 -4.19 11.23 -8.81
N GLU A 130 -4.95 10.15 -8.58
CA GLU A 130 -5.03 9.49 -7.27
C GLU A 130 -3.69 8.85 -6.89
N PHE A 131 -3.03 8.20 -7.85
CA PHE A 131 -1.68 7.69 -7.67
C PHE A 131 -0.70 8.79 -7.29
N MET A 132 -0.65 9.90 -8.05
CA MET A 132 0.25 11.02 -7.77
C MET A 132 0.01 11.62 -6.39
N ARG A 133 -1.27 11.74 -5.99
CA ARG A 133 -1.64 12.30 -4.68
C ARG A 133 -1.09 11.45 -3.52
N TYR A 134 -1.27 10.12 -3.55
CA TYR A 134 -0.80 9.29 -2.45
C TYR A 134 0.70 9.01 -2.52
N GLN A 135 1.29 8.95 -3.70
CA GLN A 135 2.72 8.85 -3.89
C GLN A 135 3.44 10.00 -3.16
N ASP A 136 3.04 11.25 -3.43
CA ASP A 136 3.64 12.44 -2.80
C ASP A 136 3.54 12.38 -1.26
N LYS A 137 2.40 11.91 -0.73
CA LYS A 137 2.22 11.71 0.72
C LYS A 137 3.20 10.66 1.26
N ILE A 138 3.29 9.49 0.63
CA ILE A 138 4.16 8.40 1.10
C ILE A 138 5.64 8.79 0.98
N GLU A 139 6.05 9.43 -0.12
CA GLU A 139 7.42 9.97 -0.26
C GLU A 139 7.73 11.00 0.82
N GLY A 140 6.78 11.86 1.18
CA GLY A 140 6.91 12.81 2.27
C GLY A 140 7.09 12.16 3.64
N TRP A 141 6.48 10.99 3.88
CA TRP A 141 6.58 10.25 5.14
C TRP A 141 7.79 9.32 5.23
N GLU A 142 8.16 8.67 4.12
CA GLU A 142 9.09 7.56 4.07
C GLU A 142 10.42 7.91 3.35
N GLY A 143 10.46 9.02 2.63
CA GLY A 143 11.69 9.55 1.99
C GLY A 143 12.28 8.61 0.96
N GLU A 144 13.60 8.44 0.97
CA GLU A 144 14.37 7.66 0.00
C GLU A 144 14.05 6.15 -0.03
N ARG A 145 13.22 5.67 0.89
CA ARG A 145 12.79 4.26 0.91
C ARG A 145 11.70 3.95 -0.11
N VAL A 146 11.20 4.95 -0.83
CA VAL A 146 10.10 4.80 -1.80
C VAL A 146 10.66 4.76 -3.22
N GLU A 147 10.45 3.65 -3.92
CA GLU A 147 10.68 3.54 -5.37
C GLU A 147 9.34 3.66 -6.10
N VAL A 148 9.25 4.62 -7.02
CA VAL A 148 8.03 4.92 -7.76
C VAL A 148 8.22 4.61 -9.24
N LYS A 149 7.22 3.97 -9.85
CA LYS A 149 7.19 3.65 -11.28
C LYS A 149 5.87 4.06 -11.91
N LEU A 150 5.94 4.79 -12.99
CA LEU A 150 4.78 5.10 -13.83
C LEU A 150 4.99 4.52 -15.22
N TYR A 151 4.06 3.68 -15.67
CA TYR A 151 4.16 2.99 -16.96
C TYR A 151 3.27 3.64 -18.00
N GLU A 152 3.90 4.27 -19.00
CA GLU A 152 3.20 4.85 -20.13
C GLU A 152 2.46 3.77 -20.93
N GLY A 153 1.22 4.04 -21.29
CA GLY A 153 0.38 3.09 -22.03
C GLY A 153 -0.27 1.97 -21.21
N MET A 154 0.12 1.76 -19.97
CA MET A 154 -0.50 0.78 -19.08
C MET A 154 -1.83 1.32 -18.54
N GLY A 155 -2.90 0.49 -18.66
CA GLY A 155 -4.20 0.71 -18.03
C GLY A 155 -4.27 0.03 -16.66
N HIS A 156 -5.50 -0.34 -16.23
CA HIS A 156 -5.73 -1.06 -14.97
C HIS A 156 -5.40 -2.56 -15.12
N ALA A 157 -4.13 -2.86 -15.28
CA ALA A 157 -3.62 -4.22 -15.47
C ALA A 157 -2.12 -4.24 -15.18
N THR A 158 -1.54 -5.41 -14.96
CA THR A 158 -0.08 -5.57 -14.86
C THR A 158 0.55 -5.77 -16.24
N VAL A 159 1.78 -5.31 -16.41
CA VAL A 159 2.57 -5.49 -17.63
C VAL A 159 3.94 -6.10 -17.32
N GLY A 160 4.56 -6.72 -18.32
CA GLY A 160 5.85 -7.39 -18.13
C GLY A 160 6.99 -6.47 -17.65
N ALA A 161 6.93 -5.18 -17.97
CA ALA A 161 7.90 -4.19 -17.45
C ALA A 161 7.75 -3.99 -15.94
N GLU A 162 6.51 -3.81 -15.45
CA GLU A 162 6.19 -3.68 -14.03
C GLU A 162 6.66 -4.91 -13.24
N VAL A 163 6.38 -6.12 -13.76
CA VAL A 163 6.78 -7.38 -13.11
C VAL A 163 8.29 -7.49 -13.02
N ARG A 164 9.04 -7.09 -14.06
CA ARG A 164 10.52 -7.08 -14.03
C ARG A 164 11.07 -6.09 -13.03
N ASP A 165 10.50 -4.88 -12.97
CA ASP A 165 10.95 -3.86 -12.03
C ASP A 165 10.66 -4.28 -10.59
N LEU A 166 9.47 -4.83 -10.34
CA LEU A 166 9.10 -5.41 -9.04
C LEU A 166 10.04 -6.55 -8.64
N TYR A 167 10.36 -7.46 -9.56
CA TYR A 167 11.30 -8.54 -9.30
C TYR A 167 12.68 -8.00 -8.89
N GLY A 168 13.24 -7.07 -9.65
CA GLY A 168 14.52 -6.46 -9.33
C GLY A 168 14.51 -5.66 -8.01
N TRP A 169 13.36 -5.06 -7.66
CA TRP A 169 13.19 -4.42 -6.37
C TRP A 169 13.15 -5.44 -5.22
N LEU A 170 12.46 -6.57 -5.39
CA LEU A 170 12.42 -7.65 -4.41
C LEU A 170 13.80 -8.25 -4.15
N GLU A 171 14.61 -8.49 -5.17
CA GLU A 171 15.98 -9.00 -5.02
C GLU A 171 16.86 -8.06 -4.19
N LYS A 172 16.71 -6.75 -4.35
CA LYS A 172 17.44 -5.74 -3.56
C LYS A 172 16.90 -5.60 -2.14
N THR A 173 15.59 -5.82 -1.97
CA THR A 173 14.90 -5.65 -0.68
C THR A 173 15.08 -6.87 0.21
N LEU A 174 15.03 -8.05 -0.37
CA LEU A 174 15.14 -9.35 0.31
C LEU A 174 16.35 -10.13 -0.24
N PRO A 175 17.59 -9.73 0.06
CA PRO A 175 18.76 -10.43 -0.44
C PRO A 175 18.76 -11.89 0.03
N GLU A 176 19.46 -12.75 -0.73
CA GLU A 176 19.60 -14.17 -0.39
C GLU A 176 20.16 -14.37 1.03
N ILE A 177 19.65 -15.37 1.72
CA ILE A 177 20.21 -15.78 3.02
C ILE A 177 21.55 -16.48 2.72
N GLN A 178 22.64 -15.88 3.15
CA GLN A 178 23.92 -16.56 3.12
C GLN A 178 23.85 -17.73 4.12
N ALA A 179 23.99 -18.94 3.59
CA ALA A 179 24.00 -20.18 4.38
C ALA A 179 25.27 -20.30 5.24
#